data_1a080b81c2585f7b2ccf0e1e2952a4e4
#
_entry.id   1a080b81c2585f7b2ccf0e1e2952a4e4
#
_cell.length_a   1.000
_cell.length_b   1.000
_cell.length_c   1.000
_cell.angle_alpha   90.00
_cell.angle_beta   90.00
_cell.angle_gamma   90.00
#
_symmetry.space_group_name_H-M   'P 1'
#
loop_
_entity.id
_entity.type
_entity.pdbx_description
1 polymer ?
#
loop_
_entity_poly.entity_id
_entity_poly.type
_entity_poly.pdbx_seq_one_letter_code
_entity_poly.pdbx_strand_id
1 'polypeptide(L)'
;RQWQELNHGSRYSESYTESLPDFVMLAKSFGIKGLRVEEIDKLDQTIDEMINTKGPVIADIRVEKEENCFPMIPSGAAHNEMILGSEDKSKDTSDAGLALV
;
A
#
# COMPACT_ATOMS: atom_id res chain seq x y z
N ARG A 1 -0.93 -3.80 -7.32
CA ARG A 1 -1.51 -5.05 -6.81
C ARG A 1 -3.05 -5.00 -6.85
N GLN A 2 -3.68 -3.97 -6.29
CA GLN A 2 -5.14 -3.81 -6.31
C GLN A 2 -5.73 -3.83 -7.72
N TRP A 3 -5.05 -3.22 -8.66
CA TRP A 3 -5.45 -3.19 -10.07
C TRP A 3 -5.45 -4.58 -10.71
N GLN A 4 -4.40 -5.37 -10.44
CA GLN A 4 -4.33 -6.77 -10.89
C GLN A 4 -5.42 -7.63 -10.24
N GLU A 5 -5.72 -7.38 -8.96
CA GLU A 5 -6.80 -8.09 -8.28
C GLU A 5 -8.16 -7.79 -8.90
N LEU A 6 -8.48 -6.51 -9.11
CA LEU A 6 -9.79 -6.08 -9.58
C LEU A 6 -10.04 -6.38 -11.06
N ASN A 7 -9.03 -6.21 -11.91
CA ASN A 7 -9.22 -6.20 -13.37
C ASN A 7 -8.49 -7.32 -14.11
N HIS A 8 -7.58 -8.04 -13.46
CA HIS A 8 -6.72 -9.03 -14.14
C HIS A 8 -6.73 -10.40 -13.46
N GLY A 9 -7.83 -10.76 -12.77
CA GLY A 9 -7.99 -12.06 -12.14
C GLY A 9 -6.86 -12.44 -11.19
N SER A 10 -6.40 -11.47 -10.40
CA SER A 10 -5.30 -11.64 -9.42
C SER A 10 -3.98 -12.09 -10.04
N ARG A 11 -3.72 -11.76 -11.29
CA ARG A 11 -2.42 -11.98 -11.94
C ARG A 11 -1.47 -10.85 -11.55
N TYR A 12 -0.76 -11.03 -10.46
CA TYR A 12 0.02 -9.97 -9.82
C TYR A 12 1.34 -9.64 -10.53
N SER A 13 1.82 -10.52 -11.44
CA SER A 13 3.10 -10.32 -12.13
C SER A 13 4.22 -9.97 -11.13
N GLU A 14 4.96 -8.90 -11.37
CA GLU A 14 6.05 -8.42 -10.50
C GLU A 14 5.58 -7.41 -9.43
N SER A 15 4.27 -7.40 -9.08
CA SER A 15 3.73 -6.49 -8.05
C SER A 15 4.16 -6.85 -6.64
N TYR A 16 4.66 -8.06 -6.43
CA TYR A 16 5.23 -8.50 -5.17
C TYR A 16 6.76 -8.60 -5.27
N THR A 17 7.43 -8.07 -4.27
CA THR A 17 8.86 -8.26 -4.09
C THR A 17 9.09 -9.37 -3.07
N GLU A 18 9.67 -10.49 -3.49
CA GLU A 18 9.93 -11.63 -2.62
C GLU A 18 11.05 -11.35 -1.61
N SER A 19 12.01 -10.51 -2.00
CA SER A 19 13.12 -10.11 -1.16
C SER A 19 13.18 -8.58 -1.05
N LEU A 20 12.82 -8.09 0.12
CA LEU A 20 12.90 -6.66 0.43
C LEU A 20 14.26 -6.33 1.05
N PRO A 21 14.85 -5.16 0.74
CA PRO A 21 16.02 -4.66 1.44
C PRO A 21 15.73 -4.48 2.93
N ASP A 22 16.75 -4.62 3.77
CA ASP A 22 16.68 -4.17 5.15
C ASP A 22 16.88 -2.65 5.19
N PHE A 23 15.78 -1.89 5.30
CA PHE A 23 15.81 -0.43 5.29
C PHE A 23 16.49 0.17 6.53
N VAL A 24 16.50 -0.55 7.65
CA VAL A 24 17.25 -0.13 8.86
C VAL A 24 18.77 -0.28 8.63
N MET A 25 19.20 -1.38 8.01
CA MET A 25 20.60 -1.53 7.62
C MET A 25 21.00 -0.51 6.54
N LEU A 26 20.12 -0.22 5.61
CA LEU A 26 20.34 0.83 4.61
C LEU A 26 20.58 2.19 5.29
N ALA A 27 19.72 2.58 6.23
CA ALA A 27 19.90 3.80 7.00
C ALA A 27 21.27 3.84 7.70
N LYS A 28 21.64 2.74 8.36
CA LYS A 28 22.96 2.61 9.01
C LYS A 28 24.12 2.78 8.04
N SER A 29 24.01 2.25 6.82
CA SER A 29 25.07 2.37 5.81
C SER A 29 25.32 3.82 5.39
N PHE A 30 24.31 4.67 5.47
CA PHE A 30 24.41 6.12 5.25
C PHE A 30 24.74 6.93 6.52
N GLY A 31 24.95 6.26 7.65
CA GLY A 31 25.21 6.93 8.93
C GLY A 31 24.00 7.71 9.48
N ILE A 32 22.79 7.35 9.10
CA ILE A 32 21.57 7.99 9.55
C ILE A 32 20.72 7.04 10.40
N LYS A 33 19.72 7.58 11.08
CA LYS A 33 18.84 6.80 11.95
C LYS A 33 17.88 5.95 11.13
N GLY A 34 17.82 4.65 11.45
CA GLY A 34 16.82 3.71 10.93
C GLY A 34 15.89 3.27 12.05
N LEU A 35 14.59 3.31 11.81
CA LEU A 35 13.54 2.83 12.70
C LEU A 35 12.75 1.74 12.01
N ARG A 36 12.21 0.79 12.78
CA ARG A 36 11.26 -0.22 12.27
C ARG A 36 10.13 -0.40 13.26
N VAL A 37 8.91 -0.50 12.74
CA VAL A 37 7.73 -0.85 13.52
C VAL A 37 6.91 -1.91 12.80
N GLU A 38 6.54 -2.96 13.54
CA GLU A 38 5.76 -4.11 13.06
C GLU A 38 4.47 -4.28 13.86
N GLU A 39 4.40 -3.64 15.04
CA GLU A 39 3.28 -3.73 15.98
C GLU A 39 2.61 -2.37 16.13
N ILE A 40 1.27 -2.36 16.04
CA ILE A 40 0.48 -1.13 16.06
C ILE A 40 0.66 -0.30 17.35
N ASP A 41 0.85 -0.96 18.46
CA ASP A 41 1.04 -0.31 19.78
C ASP A 41 2.35 0.47 19.89
N LYS A 42 3.31 0.20 19.03
CA LYS A 42 4.60 0.92 18.94
C LYS A 42 4.63 2.01 17.88
N LEU A 43 3.56 2.14 17.10
CA LEU A 43 3.51 3.07 15.97
C LEU A 43 3.67 4.52 16.42
N ASP A 44 2.89 4.97 17.39
CA ASP A 44 2.92 6.35 17.87
C ASP A 44 4.31 6.73 18.41
N GLN A 45 4.89 5.85 19.22
CA GLN A 45 6.25 6.05 19.74
C GLN A 45 7.28 6.17 18.61
N THR A 46 7.16 5.34 17.57
CA THR A 46 8.08 5.37 16.42
C THR A 46 7.92 6.66 15.62
N ILE A 47 6.69 7.13 15.44
CA ILE A 47 6.40 8.39 14.76
C ILE A 47 6.97 9.57 15.56
N ASP A 48 6.75 9.60 16.86
CA ASP A 48 7.30 10.62 17.74
C ASP A 48 8.84 10.65 17.69
N GLU A 49 9.46 9.49 17.73
CA GLU A 49 10.91 9.37 17.62
C GLU A 49 11.42 9.86 16.25
N MET A 50 10.71 9.53 15.15
CA MET A 50 11.02 9.99 13.81
C MET A 50 10.97 11.52 13.73
N ILE A 51 9.89 12.13 14.25
CA ILE A 51 9.69 13.60 14.23
C ILE A 51 10.72 14.33 15.09
N ASN A 52 11.05 13.80 16.26
CA ASN A 52 11.98 14.42 17.19
C ASN A 52 13.46 14.17 16.89
N THR A 53 13.77 13.30 15.93
CA THR A 53 15.15 13.04 15.51
C THR A 53 15.70 14.23 14.71
N LYS A 54 16.82 14.79 15.17
CA LYS A 54 17.54 15.83 14.42
C LYS A 54 18.34 15.19 13.30
N GLY A 55 17.96 15.43 12.07
CA GLY A 55 18.62 14.91 10.88
C GLY A 55 17.75 13.92 10.08
N PRO A 56 18.30 13.32 9.04
CA PRO A 56 17.58 12.38 8.21
C PRO A 56 17.27 11.07 8.94
N VAL A 57 16.08 10.52 8.68
CA VAL A 57 15.60 9.26 9.26
C VAL A 57 14.96 8.42 8.18
N ILE A 58 15.16 7.11 8.22
CA ILE A 58 14.36 6.14 7.48
C ILE A 58 13.50 5.37 8.48
N ALA A 59 12.17 5.46 8.36
CA ALA A 59 11.23 4.68 9.15
C ALA A 59 10.59 3.60 8.27
N ASP A 60 10.85 2.35 8.59
CA ASP A 60 10.27 1.16 7.94
C ASP A 60 9.01 0.75 8.72
N ILE A 61 7.85 1.16 8.22
CA ILE A 61 6.56 0.87 8.83
C ILE A 61 5.93 -0.31 8.09
N ARG A 62 5.82 -1.45 8.76
CA ARG A 62 5.23 -2.66 8.19
C ARG A 62 3.72 -2.53 8.18
N VAL A 63 3.15 -2.64 6.98
CA VAL A 63 1.70 -2.56 6.75
C VAL A 63 1.17 -3.88 6.22
N GLU A 64 -0.16 -4.03 6.24
CA GLU A 64 -0.81 -5.20 5.64
C GLU A 64 -0.50 -5.29 4.15
N LYS A 65 -0.06 -6.47 3.72
CA LYS A 65 0.42 -6.73 2.36
C LYS A 65 -0.71 -6.66 1.32
N GLU A 66 -1.91 -7.09 1.71
CA GLU A 66 -3.04 -7.27 0.80
C GLU A 66 -4.09 -6.16 0.91
N GLU A 67 -3.85 -5.16 1.75
CA GLU A 67 -4.78 -4.04 1.90
C GLU A 67 -4.96 -3.29 0.59
N ASN A 68 -6.21 -2.97 0.28
CA ASN A 68 -6.60 -2.22 -0.90
C ASN A 68 -6.97 -0.78 -0.52
N CYS A 69 -6.78 0.15 -1.47
CA CYS A 69 -7.14 1.55 -1.28
C CYS A 69 -8.62 1.74 -1.61
N PHE A 70 -9.45 1.92 -0.60
CA PHE A 70 -10.87 2.26 -0.72
C PHE A 70 -11.17 3.55 0.08
N PRO A 71 -12.20 4.34 -0.29
CA PRO A 71 -13.08 4.16 -1.46
C PRO A 71 -12.37 4.43 -2.80
N MET A 72 -12.82 3.79 -3.87
CA MET A 72 -12.23 3.92 -5.20
C MET A 72 -13.33 4.09 -6.26
N ILE A 73 -13.13 5.03 -7.19
CA ILE A 73 -14.00 5.16 -8.37
C ILE A 73 -13.32 4.40 -9.51
N PRO A 74 -13.96 3.33 -10.06
CA PRO A 74 -13.44 2.63 -11.23
C PRO A 74 -13.31 3.55 -12.44
N SER A 75 -12.41 3.23 -13.36
CA SER A 75 -12.26 3.99 -14.59
C SER A 75 -13.59 4.00 -15.38
N GLY A 76 -14.03 5.18 -15.79
CA GLY A 76 -15.28 5.38 -16.51
C GLY A 76 -16.55 5.37 -15.66
N ALA A 77 -16.46 5.13 -14.35
CA ALA A 77 -17.61 5.14 -13.44
C ALA A 77 -17.91 6.55 -12.90
N ALA A 78 -19.17 6.77 -12.50
CA ALA A 78 -19.58 7.98 -11.81
C ALA A 78 -19.29 7.90 -10.29
N HIS A 79 -19.33 9.05 -9.59
CA HIS A 79 -19.04 9.11 -8.16
C HIS A 79 -19.99 8.26 -7.29
N ASN A 80 -21.24 8.09 -7.73
CA ASN A 80 -22.22 7.24 -7.05
C ASN A 80 -22.00 5.73 -7.27
N GLU A 81 -21.08 5.37 -8.16
CA GLU A 81 -20.67 3.99 -8.45
C GLU A 81 -19.35 3.63 -7.74
N MET A 82 -18.96 4.43 -6.77
CA MET A 82 -17.77 4.24 -5.97
C MET A 82 -17.78 2.89 -5.24
N ILE A 83 -16.67 2.16 -5.33
CA ILE A 83 -16.43 0.94 -4.55
C ILE A 83 -15.97 1.36 -3.15
N LEU A 84 -16.75 1.01 -2.13
CA LEU A 84 -16.48 1.43 -0.74
C LEU A 84 -15.59 0.44 0.03
N GLY A 85 -15.52 -0.82 -0.42
CA GLY A 85 -14.73 -1.85 0.23
C GLY A 85 -14.67 -3.13 -0.60
N SER A 86 -13.90 -4.11 -0.12
CA SER A 86 -13.70 -5.39 -0.81
C SER A 86 -14.99 -6.22 -0.98
N GLU A 87 -15.99 -5.96 -0.16
CA GLU A 87 -17.30 -6.66 -0.22
C GLU A 87 -18.20 -6.14 -1.33
N ASP A 88 -17.95 -4.95 -1.87
CA ASP A 88 -18.70 -4.34 -2.97
C ASP A 88 -18.38 -4.95 -4.36
N LYS A 89 -17.58 -6.01 -4.41
CA LYS A 89 -17.18 -6.71 -5.67
C LYS A 89 -18.34 -7.28 -6.47
N SER A 90 -19.58 -7.19 -6.00
CA SER A 90 -20.77 -7.72 -6.68
C SER A 90 -21.38 -6.80 -7.74
N LYS A 91 -20.89 -5.57 -7.87
CA LYS A 91 -21.31 -4.69 -8.96
C LYS A 91 -20.36 -4.91 -10.14
N ASP A 92 -20.78 -5.79 -11.07
CA ASP A 92 -20.14 -5.97 -12.37
C ASP A 92 -19.67 -4.63 -12.93
N THR A 93 -18.38 -4.49 -13.09
CA THR A 93 -17.82 -3.46 -13.98
C THR A 93 -18.42 -3.74 -15.35
N SER A 94 -19.28 -2.85 -15.82
CA SER A 94 -19.92 -2.98 -17.13
C SER A 94 -18.86 -3.29 -18.19
N ASP A 95 -19.18 -4.20 -19.14
CA ASP A 95 -18.33 -4.59 -20.28
C ASP A 95 -17.69 -3.41 -21.04
N ALA A 96 -18.24 -2.21 -20.90
CA ALA A 96 -17.70 -0.98 -21.46
C ALA A 96 -16.33 -0.56 -20.90
N GLY A 97 -16.02 -0.93 -19.65
CA GLY A 97 -14.72 -0.63 -19.05
C GLY A 97 -13.60 -1.56 -19.55
N LEU A 98 -13.94 -2.75 -20.01
CA LEU A 98 -12.99 -3.76 -20.53
C LEU A 98 -12.59 -3.49 -21.99
N ALA A 99 -13.34 -2.66 -22.71
CA ALA A 99 -13.09 -2.34 -24.13
C ALA A 99 -12.02 -1.22 -24.34
N LEU A 100 -11.50 -0.64 -23.28
CA LEU A 100 -10.53 0.47 -23.34
C LEU A 100 -9.11 0.04 -22.93
N VAL A 101 -8.82 -1.29 -22.85
CA VAL A 101 -7.48 -1.80 -22.57
C VAL A 101 -7.00 -2.65 -23.72
#